data_a143404397c40bb4d280f0d54eedfd9c
#
_entry.id   a143404397c40bb4d280f0d54eedfd9c
#
_cell.length_a   1.000
_cell.length_b   1.000
_cell.length_c   1.000
_cell.angle_alpha   90.00
_cell.angle_beta   90.00
_cell.angle_gamma   90.00
#
_symmetry.space_group_name_H-M   'P 1'
#
loop_
_entity.id
_entity.type
_entity.pdbx_description
1 polymer ?
#
loop_
_entity_poly.entity_id
_entity_poly.type
_entity_poly.pdbx_seq_one_letter_code
_entity_poly.pdbx_strand_id
1 'polypeptide(L)'
;MQDANDNTDKKVLETAVKLGIQYYRMNWYSYPEGKTIPELLQNFQQQIKELSYLNKELGLTGCYQNHAGTGVGSSIWELWELLREADKQYMGLQYDIRHAVVEGGQSWQNGLRLVQPQIKTIAVKDFIWEKKNGVWDTTNTPIGEGMVDFKTYFKLLKQYQVNVPVTLHLEYSLGGAEHGATKITCDKKVVFEAMKKNLQKVHELWQQV
;
A
#
# COMPACT_ATOMS: atom_id res chain seq x y z
N MET A 1 -13.45 -0.02 -4.20
CA MET A 1 -14.00 -1.23 -3.60
C MET A 1 -13.74 -1.20 -2.11
N GLN A 2 -14.81 -1.09 -1.32
CA GLN A 2 -14.73 -1.04 0.16
C GLN A 2 -15.99 -1.56 0.84
N ASP A 3 -17.06 -1.82 0.09
CA ASP A 3 -18.35 -2.28 0.63
C ASP A 3 -18.86 -3.48 -0.16
N ALA A 4 -19.00 -4.63 0.51
CA ALA A 4 -19.54 -5.86 -0.08
C ALA A 4 -21.01 -5.76 -0.51
N ASN A 5 -21.75 -4.77 0.00
CA ASN A 5 -23.16 -4.56 -0.30
C ASN A 5 -23.39 -3.53 -1.42
N ASP A 6 -22.34 -2.81 -1.84
CA ASP A 6 -22.43 -1.87 -2.96
C ASP A 6 -22.45 -2.62 -4.30
N ASN A 7 -23.48 -2.37 -5.10
CA ASN A 7 -23.66 -3.03 -6.40
C ASN A 7 -22.60 -2.64 -7.43
N THR A 8 -22.02 -1.44 -7.32
CA THR A 8 -20.96 -0.99 -8.22
C THR A 8 -19.67 -1.73 -7.90
N ASP A 9 -19.33 -1.83 -6.61
CA ASP A 9 -18.17 -2.58 -6.13
C ASP A 9 -18.26 -4.05 -6.56
N LYS A 10 -19.42 -4.71 -6.39
CA LYS A 10 -19.64 -6.08 -6.86
C LYS A 10 -19.37 -6.25 -8.37
N LYS A 11 -19.94 -5.39 -9.20
CA LYS A 11 -19.73 -5.43 -10.65
C LYS A 11 -18.28 -5.25 -11.05
N VAL A 12 -17.55 -4.38 -10.36
CA VAL A 12 -16.11 -4.18 -10.59
C VAL A 12 -15.33 -5.45 -10.23
N LEU A 13 -15.63 -6.08 -9.08
CA LEU A 13 -14.98 -7.32 -8.66
C LEU A 13 -15.29 -8.49 -9.60
N GLU A 14 -16.54 -8.66 -10.01
CA GLU A 14 -16.94 -9.66 -11.02
C GLU A 14 -16.22 -9.45 -12.36
N THR A 15 -16.01 -8.19 -12.76
CA THR A 15 -15.26 -7.86 -13.97
C THR A 15 -13.78 -8.20 -13.80
N ALA A 16 -13.21 -7.93 -12.64
CA ALA A 16 -11.83 -8.29 -12.31
C ALA A 16 -11.60 -9.81 -12.43
N VAL A 17 -12.55 -10.63 -11.93
CA VAL A 17 -12.50 -12.10 -12.09
C VAL A 17 -12.49 -12.50 -13.56
N LYS A 18 -13.37 -11.94 -14.39
CA LYS A 18 -13.44 -12.21 -15.84
C LYS A 18 -12.14 -11.87 -16.59
N LEU A 19 -11.39 -10.89 -16.06
CA LEU A 19 -10.10 -10.45 -16.60
C LEU A 19 -8.90 -11.23 -16.00
N GLY A 20 -9.13 -12.20 -15.12
CA GLY A 20 -8.07 -13.02 -14.51
C GLY A 20 -7.27 -12.28 -13.42
N ILE A 21 -7.78 -11.19 -12.90
CA ILE A 21 -7.18 -10.45 -11.79
C ILE A 21 -7.32 -11.29 -10.51
N GLN A 22 -6.26 -11.41 -9.74
CA GLN A 22 -6.24 -12.18 -8.49
C GLN A 22 -6.19 -11.29 -7.25
N TYR A 23 -5.53 -10.14 -7.36
CA TYR A 23 -5.33 -9.19 -6.27
C TYR A 23 -5.84 -7.81 -6.67
N TYR A 24 -6.47 -7.13 -5.72
CA TYR A 24 -6.85 -5.74 -5.93
C TYR A 24 -6.57 -4.91 -4.68
N ARG A 25 -6.22 -3.64 -4.85
CA ARG A 25 -6.16 -2.67 -3.76
C ARG A 25 -7.55 -2.10 -3.54
N MET A 26 -8.06 -2.20 -2.32
CA MET A 26 -9.32 -1.58 -1.93
C MET A 26 -9.17 -0.07 -1.69
N ASN A 27 -10.28 0.66 -1.61
CA ASN A 27 -10.29 2.06 -1.22
C ASN A 27 -10.02 2.18 0.29
N TRP A 28 -9.55 3.36 0.71
CA TRP A 28 -9.36 3.67 2.11
C TRP A 28 -10.67 4.16 2.76
N TYR A 29 -10.81 3.85 4.03
CA TYR A 29 -11.79 4.48 4.90
C TYR A 29 -11.25 5.81 5.44
N SER A 30 -12.16 6.67 5.87
CA SER A 30 -11.84 7.93 6.53
C SER A 30 -12.57 8.01 7.87
N TYR A 31 -12.08 8.87 8.77
CA TYR A 31 -12.71 9.13 10.05
C TYR A 31 -13.67 10.34 9.94
N PRO A 32 -15.00 10.13 9.82
CA PRO A 32 -15.94 11.22 9.86
C PRO A 32 -16.01 11.83 11.27
N GLU A 33 -16.32 13.11 11.34
CA GLU A 33 -16.56 13.79 12.61
C GLU A 33 -17.77 13.20 13.36
N GLY A 34 -17.79 13.37 14.68
CA GLY A 34 -18.94 13.01 15.52
C GLY A 34 -18.99 11.55 16.00
N LYS A 35 -18.01 10.73 15.63
CA LYS A 35 -17.84 9.34 16.16
C LYS A 35 -16.44 9.15 16.70
N THR A 36 -16.29 8.26 17.67
CA THR A 36 -14.96 7.90 18.20
C THR A 36 -14.24 6.95 17.26
N ILE A 37 -12.89 7.00 17.26
CA ILE A 37 -12.06 6.08 16.45
C ILE A 37 -12.37 4.59 16.77
N PRO A 38 -12.49 4.15 18.04
CA PRO A 38 -12.82 2.75 18.34
C PRO A 38 -14.15 2.29 17.76
N GLU A 39 -15.22 3.12 17.81
CA GLU A 39 -16.52 2.78 17.22
C GLU A 39 -16.42 2.64 15.69
N LEU A 40 -15.68 3.55 15.05
CA LEU A 40 -15.48 3.50 13.59
C LEU A 40 -14.67 2.28 13.18
N LEU A 41 -13.62 1.95 13.92
CA LEU A 41 -12.80 0.75 13.63
C LEU A 41 -13.63 -0.53 13.72
N GLN A 42 -14.51 -0.68 14.72
CA GLN A 42 -15.41 -1.83 14.81
C GLN A 42 -16.32 -1.94 13.58
N ASN A 43 -16.90 -0.81 13.13
CA ASN A 43 -17.74 -0.80 11.93
C ASN A 43 -16.93 -1.19 10.67
N PHE A 44 -15.72 -0.65 10.51
CA PHE A 44 -14.86 -0.98 9.36
C PHE A 44 -14.35 -2.41 9.40
N GLN A 45 -14.05 -2.97 10.58
CA GLN A 45 -13.73 -4.39 10.75
C GLN A 45 -14.86 -5.28 10.21
N GLN A 46 -16.11 -4.95 10.55
CA GLN A 46 -17.27 -5.70 10.05
C GLN A 46 -17.41 -5.60 8.52
N GLN A 47 -17.26 -4.41 7.95
CA GLN A 47 -17.31 -4.22 6.49
C GLN A 47 -16.20 -5.00 5.78
N ILE A 48 -14.98 -4.97 6.30
CA ILE A 48 -13.84 -5.73 5.76
C ILE A 48 -14.07 -7.24 5.87
N LYS A 49 -14.65 -7.69 6.97
CA LYS A 49 -15.02 -9.09 7.16
C LYS A 49 -16.04 -9.55 6.10
N GLU A 50 -17.09 -8.78 5.86
CA GLU A 50 -18.07 -9.04 4.81
C GLU A 50 -17.44 -9.03 3.41
N LEU A 51 -16.57 -8.06 3.15
CA LEU A 51 -15.83 -8.00 1.89
C LEU A 51 -14.90 -9.21 1.70
N SER A 52 -14.30 -9.73 2.78
CA SER A 52 -13.47 -10.93 2.71
C SER A 52 -14.28 -12.19 2.32
N TYR A 53 -15.53 -12.28 2.73
CA TYR A 53 -16.43 -13.36 2.31
C TYR A 53 -16.82 -13.25 0.83
N LEU A 54 -17.16 -12.05 0.36
CA LEU A 54 -17.39 -11.83 -1.07
C LEU A 54 -16.15 -12.17 -1.90
N ASN A 55 -14.97 -11.78 -1.44
CA ASN A 55 -13.70 -12.13 -2.10
C ASN A 55 -13.51 -13.66 -2.18
N LYS A 56 -13.86 -14.39 -1.12
CA LYS A 56 -13.81 -15.85 -1.11
C LYS A 56 -14.71 -16.46 -2.16
N GLU A 57 -15.95 -15.99 -2.27
CA GLU A 57 -16.89 -16.43 -3.29
C GLU A 57 -16.39 -16.17 -4.72
N LEU A 58 -15.72 -15.06 -4.92
CA LEU A 58 -15.20 -14.63 -6.22
C LEU A 58 -13.79 -15.17 -6.53
N GLY A 59 -13.09 -15.77 -5.57
CA GLY A 59 -11.70 -16.21 -5.74
C GLY A 59 -10.69 -15.07 -5.84
N LEU A 60 -11.00 -13.90 -5.28
CA LEU A 60 -10.15 -12.70 -5.27
C LEU A 60 -9.45 -12.53 -3.91
N THR A 61 -8.40 -11.73 -3.89
CA THR A 61 -7.76 -11.27 -2.66
C THR A 61 -7.78 -9.75 -2.61
N GLY A 62 -8.48 -9.20 -1.63
CA GLY A 62 -8.50 -7.76 -1.35
C GLY A 62 -7.29 -7.35 -0.52
N CYS A 63 -6.71 -6.20 -0.82
CA CYS A 63 -5.53 -5.68 -0.14
C CYS A 63 -5.77 -4.26 0.36
N TYR A 64 -5.67 -4.05 1.68
CA TYR A 64 -5.69 -2.72 2.26
C TYR A 64 -4.26 -2.17 2.30
N GLN A 65 -4.02 -1.03 1.67
CA GLN A 65 -2.70 -0.39 1.70
C GLN A 65 -2.57 0.49 2.94
N ASN A 66 -1.49 0.34 3.73
CA ASN A 66 -1.14 1.35 4.72
C ASN A 66 -0.72 2.64 4.02
N HIS A 67 -1.30 3.76 4.44
CA HIS A 67 -1.07 5.06 3.81
C HIS A 67 -0.91 6.16 4.85
N ALA A 68 0.28 6.77 4.92
CA ALA A 68 0.59 7.83 5.87
C ALA A 68 -0.39 9.00 5.76
N GLY A 69 -0.77 9.55 6.90
CA GLY A 69 -1.70 10.67 7.01
C GLY A 69 -2.84 10.39 8.01
N THR A 70 -3.98 11.02 7.82
CA THR A 70 -5.10 10.99 8.76
C THR A 70 -6.19 9.97 8.43
N GLY A 71 -5.99 9.17 7.37
CA GLY A 71 -6.93 8.12 6.98
C GLY A 71 -6.81 6.86 7.84
N VAL A 72 -7.82 6.00 7.77
CA VAL A 72 -7.82 4.70 8.44
C VAL A 72 -6.70 3.82 7.88
N GLY A 73 -5.95 3.14 8.74
CA GLY A 73 -4.85 2.27 8.35
C GLY A 73 -3.56 3.00 8.02
N SER A 74 -3.39 4.25 8.49
CA SER A 74 -2.12 4.96 8.39
C SER A 74 -1.05 4.27 9.22
N SER A 75 -1.33 3.98 10.48
CA SER A 75 -0.46 3.17 11.34
C SER A 75 -0.61 1.68 11.05
N ILE A 76 0.52 0.97 11.00
CA ILE A 76 0.52 -0.50 10.83
C ILE A 76 -0.22 -1.23 11.97
N TRP A 77 -0.16 -0.71 13.20
CA TRP A 77 -0.87 -1.27 14.35
C TRP A 77 -2.39 -1.15 14.21
N GLU A 78 -2.86 -0.01 13.73
CA GLU A 78 -4.27 0.20 13.42
C GLU A 78 -4.72 -0.72 12.27
N LEU A 79 -3.92 -0.85 11.22
CA LEU A 79 -4.24 -1.72 10.10
C LEU A 79 -4.26 -3.21 10.50
N TRP A 80 -3.36 -3.64 11.39
CA TRP A 80 -3.40 -4.97 11.96
C TRP A 80 -4.71 -5.22 12.73
N GLU A 81 -5.14 -4.26 13.54
CA GLU A 81 -6.41 -4.33 14.26
C GLU A 81 -7.61 -4.34 13.29
N LEU A 82 -7.59 -3.46 12.29
CA LEU A 82 -8.63 -3.35 11.26
C LEU A 82 -8.89 -4.69 10.52
N LEU A 83 -7.83 -5.44 10.24
CA LEU A 83 -7.90 -6.70 9.49
C LEU A 83 -8.07 -7.95 10.38
N ARG A 84 -8.21 -7.79 11.70
CA ARG A 84 -8.19 -8.90 12.66
C ARG A 84 -9.26 -9.95 12.41
N GLU A 85 -10.48 -9.52 12.06
CA GLU A 85 -11.66 -10.37 11.89
C GLU A 85 -11.87 -10.85 10.44
N ALA A 86 -11.08 -10.39 9.49
CA ALA A 86 -11.19 -10.78 8.08
C ALA A 86 -10.67 -12.19 7.82
N ASP A 87 -11.20 -12.85 6.79
CA ASP A 87 -10.63 -14.11 6.28
C ASP A 87 -9.26 -13.82 5.66
N LYS A 88 -8.20 -14.23 6.38
CA LYS A 88 -6.80 -13.96 6.03
C LYS A 88 -6.35 -14.58 4.70
N GLN A 89 -7.11 -15.49 4.12
CA GLN A 89 -6.82 -16.04 2.80
C GLN A 89 -7.24 -15.06 1.71
N TYR A 90 -8.34 -14.35 1.90
CA TYR A 90 -8.98 -13.52 0.89
C TYR A 90 -8.92 -12.01 1.17
N MET A 91 -8.31 -11.63 2.30
CA MET A 91 -8.09 -10.23 2.68
C MET A 91 -6.75 -10.10 3.41
N GLY A 92 -5.99 -9.07 3.10
CA GLY A 92 -4.74 -8.77 3.76
C GLY A 92 -4.21 -7.38 3.42
N LEU A 93 -2.90 -7.21 3.54
CA LEU A 93 -2.23 -5.94 3.31
C LEU A 93 -1.62 -5.84 1.91
N GLN A 94 -1.71 -4.65 1.32
CA GLN A 94 -0.67 -4.14 0.44
C GLN A 94 0.31 -3.35 1.32
N TYR A 95 1.44 -3.97 1.67
CA TYR A 95 2.41 -3.32 2.54
C TYR A 95 3.23 -2.28 1.77
N ASP A 96 3.11 -1.02 2.16
CA ASP A 96 3.86 0.09 1.58
C ASP A 96 4.95 0.52 2.57
N ILE A 97 6.20 0.21 2.22
CA ILE A 97 7.36 0.49 3.09
C ILE A 97 7.56 1.98 3.32
N ARG A 98 7.33 2.83 2.30
CA ARG A 98 7.48 4.28 2.45
C ARG A 98 6.55 4.83 3.52
N HIS A 99 5.28 4.45 3.47
CA HIS A 99 4.30 4.89 4.45
C HIS A 99 4.55 4.27 5.83
N ALA A 100 5.02 3.03 5.89
CA ALA A 100 5.40 2.40 7.15
C ALA A 100 6.58 3.11 7.83
N VAL A 101 7.55 3.60 7.07
CA VAL A 101 8.69 4.38 7.60
C VAL A 101 8.24 5.78 8.04
N VAL A 102 7.37 6.44 7.29
CA VAL A 102 6.82 7.76 7.66
C VAL A 102 6.09 7.71 9.00
N GLU A 103 5.18 6.74 9.18
CA GLU A 103 4.35 6.63 10.38
C GLU A 103 5.04 5.91 11.54
N GLY A 104 5.89 4.93 11.24
CA GLY A 104 6.56 4.10 12.24
C GLY A 104 7.91 4.64 12.69
N GLY A 105 8.54 5.54 11.94
CA GLY A 105 9.89 6.02 12.24
C GLY A 105 10.84 4.85 12.47
N GLN A 106 11.57 4.86 13.60
CA GLN A 106 12.51 3.79 13.93
C GLN A 106 11.85 2.44 14.25
N SER A 107 10.55 2.41 14.51
CA SER A 107 9.82 1.18 14.87
C SER A 107 9.17 0.47 13.68
N TRP A 108 9.37 0.94 12.43
CA TRP A 108 8.76 0.34 11.25
C TRP A 108 9.01 -1.18 11.13
N GLN A 109 10.18 -1.65 11.57
CA GLN A 109 10.53 -3.07 11.56
C GLN A 109 9.63 -3.92 12.48
N ASN A 110 9.22 -3.36 13.63
CA ASN A 110 8.26 -4.03 14.52
C ASN A 110 6.89 -4.13 13.87
N GLY A 111 6.45 -3.08 13.16
CA GLY A 111 5.23 -3.10 12.36
C GLY A 111 5.28 -4.17 11.27
N LEU A 112 6.36 -4.25 10.51
CA LEU A 112 6.55 -5.30 9.50
C LEU A 112 6.49 -6.70 10.12
N ARG A 113 7.19 -6.93 11.24
CA ARG A 113 7.18 -8.21 11.95
C ARG A 113 5.78 -8.59 12.45
N LEU A 114 4.96 -7.62 12.84
CA LEU A 114 3.59 -7.85 13.28
C LEU A 114 2.70 -8.34 12.14
N VAL A 115 2.79 -7.70 10.96
CA VAL A 115 1.83 -7.91 9.87
C VAL A 115 2.31 -8.84 8.77
N GLN A 116 3.58 -9.29 8.81
CA GLN A 116 4.19 -10.08 7.73
C GLN A 116 3.34 -11.30 7.30
N PRO A 117 2.59 -12.02 8.18
CA PRO A 117 1.79 -13.16 7.74
C PRO A 117 0.54 -12.76 6.93
N GLN A 118 0.18 -11.48 6.96
CA GLN A 118 -1.01 -10.96 6.28
C GLN A 118 -0.66 -10.13 5.03
N ILE A 119 0.61 -9.99 4.67
CA ILE A 119 1.04 -9.29 3.46
C ILE A 119 0.66 -10.11 2.24
N LYS A 120 -0.13 -9.53 1.33
CA LYS A 120 -0.59 -10.13 0.08
C LYS A 120 0.05 -9.50 -1.14
N THR A 121 0.37 -8.22 -1.06
CA THR A 121 1.10 -7.47 -2.09
C THR A 121 1.99 -6.42 -1.43
N ILE A 122 2.95 -5.89 -2.17
CA ILE A 122 3.87 -4.86 -1.69
C ILE A 122 3.82 -3.67 -2.64
N ALA A 123 3.83 -2.44 -2.08
CA ALA A 123 4.14 -1.22 -2.81
C ALA A 123 5.54 -0.74 -2.41
N VAL A 124 6.37 -0.41 -3.40
CA VAL A 124 7.73 0.09 -3.21
C VAL A 124 7.83 1.50 -3.75
N LYS A 125 8.17 2.43 -2.88
CA LYS A 125 8.49 3.83 -3.18
C LYS A 125 9.41 4.40 -2.12
N ASP A 126 10.01 5.56 -2.39
CA ASP A 126 11.00 6.19 -1.51
C ASP A 126 10.68 7.65 -1.26
N PHE A 127 11.26 8.25 -0.23
CA PHE A 127 10.99 9.62 0.17
C PHE A 127 12.12 10.19 1.02
N ILE A 128 12.09 11.51 1.18
CA ILE A 128 12.86 12.24 2.20
C ILE A 128 11.94 13.11 3.05
N TRP A 129 12.35 13.41 4.28
CA TRP A 129 11.80 14.53 5.04
C TRP A 129 12.58 15.79 4.68
N GLU A 130 11.88 16.85 4.31
CA GLU A 130 12.48 18.16 4.03
C GLU A 130 11.64 19.31 4.57
N LYS A 131 12.25 20.47 4.71
CA LYS A 131 11.54 21.69 5.12
C LYS A 131 10.96 22.39 3.89
N LYS A 132 9.63 22.47 3.80
CA LYS A 132 8.89 23.23 2.80
C LYS A 132 8.22 24.42 3.46
N ASN A 133 8.61 25.64 3.08
CA ASN A 133 8.05 26.86 3.67
C ASN A 133 8.08 26.87 5.21
N GLY A 134 9.15 26.36 5.81
CA GLY A 134 9.35 26.32 7.26
C GLY A 134 8.69 25.12 7.99
N VAL A 135 7.88 24.33 7.32
CA VAL A 135 7.21 23.12 7.84
C VAL A 135 7.91 21.86 7.33
N TRP A 136 8.08 20.87 8.20
CA TRP A 136 8.57 19.56 7.79
C TRP A 136 7.47 18.80 7.03
N ASP A 137 7.81 18.29 5.85
CA ASP A 137 6.93 17.51 5.00
C ASP A 137 7.71 16.43 4.25
N THR A 138 7.01 15.45 3.73
CA THR A 138 7.61 14.38 2.93
C THR A 138 7.66 14.76 1.46
N THR A 139 8.77 14.42 0.79
CA THR A 139 8.92 14.50 -0.67
C THR A 139 9.30 13.13 -1.20
N ASN A 140 8.55 12.64 -2.19
CA ASN A 140 8.86 11.37 -2.83
C ASN A 140 10.09 11.51 -3.73
N THR A 141 10.94 10.49 -3.74
CA THR A 141 12.19 10.42 -4.50
C THR A 141 12.24 9.15 -5.35
N PRO A 142 13.15 9.08 -6.34
CA PRO A 142 13.50 7.81 -6.97
C PRO A 142 13.97 6.79 -5.93
N ILE A 143 13.72 5.50 -6.18
CA ILE A 143 14.07 4.41 -5.26
C ILE A 143 15.58 4.36 -5.03
N GLY A 144 15.97 4.36 -3.73
CA GLY A 144 17.36 4.37 -3.27
C GLY A 144 18.01 5.75 -3.21
N GLU A 145 17.26 6.81 -3.49
CA GLU A 145 17.70 8.21 -3.35
C GLU A 145 17.05 8.88 -2.11
N GLY A 146 16.23 8.15 -1.36
CA GLY A 146 15.52 8.62 -0.18
C GLY A 146 16.00 8.02 1.13
N MET A 147 15.08 7.92 2.09
CA MET A 147 15.36 7.54 3.49
C MET A 147 14.91 6.11 3.83
N VAL A 148 14.32 5.38 2.90
CA VAL A 148 13.90 3.99 3.15
C VAL A 148 15.15 3.09 3.17
N ASP A 149 15.36 2.38 4.28
CA ASP A 149 16.40 1.36 4.38
C ASP A 149 15.97 0.08 3.64
N PHE A 150 16.07 0.10 2.31
CA PHE A 150 15.72 -1.05 1.47
C PHE A 150 16.55 -2.28 1.74
N LYS A 151 17.80 -2.10 2.16
CA LYS A 151 18.68 -3.24 2.49
C LYS A 151 18.12 -4.03 3.67
N THR A 152 17.81 -3.36 4.76
CA THR A 152 17.17 -4.00 5.92
C THR A 152 15.79 -4.53 5.55
N TYR A 153 15.00 -3.77 4.79
CA TYR A 153 13.65 -4.18 4.38
C TYR A 153 13.67 -5.49 3.58
N PHE A 154 14.46 -5.58 2.53
CA PHE A 154 14.52 -6.76 1.69
C PHE A 154 15.12 -7.97 2.43
N LYS A 155 16.10 -7.76 3.31
CA LYS A 155 16.61 -8.80 4.20
C LYS A 155 15.49 -9.38 5.08
N LEU A 156 14.65 -8.54 5.67
CA LEU A 156 13.53 -8.97 6.49
C LEU A 156 12.46 -9.69 5.66
N LEU A 157 12.14 -9.23 4.45
CA LEU A 157 11.21 -9.95 3.56
C LEU A 157 11.72 -11.37 3.26
N LYS A 158 13.00 -11.53 2.95
CA LYS A 158 13.61 -12.86 2.74
C LYS A 158 13.55 -13.71 4.01
N GLN A 159 13.91 -13.14 5.16
CA GLN A 159 13.86 -13.83 6.45
C GLN A 159 12.45 -14.31 6.80
N TYR A 160 11.42 -13.50 6.52
CA TYR A 160 10.02 -13.85 6.77
C TYR A 160 9.38 -14.65 5.63
N GLN A 161 10.12 -14.95 4.58
CA GLN A 161 9.65 -15.68 3.40
C GLN A 161 8.42 -15.01 2.73
N VAL A 162 8.38 -13.68 2.75
CA VAL A 162 7.33 -12.90 2.09
C VAL A 162 7.62 -12.89 0.58
N ASN A 163 6.89 -13.73 -0.15
CA ASN A 163 7.01 -13.86 -1.61
C ASN A 163 5.66 -13.54 -2.26
N VAL A 164 5.45 -12.28 -2.58
CA VAL A 164 4.17 -11.72 -3.06
C VAL A 164 4.41 -10.75 -4.22
N PRO A 165 3.39 -10.43 -5.03
CA PRO A 165 3.51 -9.42 -6.08
C PRO A 165 3.98 -8.07 -5.54
N VAL A 166 4.86 -7.41 -6.30
CA VAL A 166 5.44 -6.10 -5.96
C VAL A 166 5.05 -5.07 -7.02
N THR A 167 4.55 -3.93 -6.57
CA THR A 167 4.21 -2.78 -7.42
C THR A 167 5.17 -1.63 -7.16
N LEU A 168 5.73 -1.05 -8.21
CA LEU A 168 6.53 0.17 -8.12
C LEU A 168 5.61 1.39 -8.21
N HIS A 169 5.72 2.28 -7.23
CA HIS A 169 5.02 3.55 -7.23
C HIS A 169 6.02 4.69 -7.47
N LEU A 170 5.95 5.29 -8.65
CA LEU A 170 6.77 6.44 -9.02
C LEU A 170 5.96 7.72 -8.79
N GLU A 171 6.00 8.22 -7.56
CA GLU A 171 5.18 9.38 -7.13
C GLU A 171 6.01 10.67 -6.97
N TYR A 172 7.26 10.70 -7.47
CA TYR A 172 8.06 11.92 -7.61
C TYR A 172 7.79 12.60 -8.96
N SER A 173 8.21 13.86 -9.13
CA SER A 173 7.84 14.67 -10.30
C SER A 173 8.23 14.03 -11.64
N LEU A 174 7.24 13.67 -12.43
CA LEU A 174 7.35 13.11 -13.78
C LEU A 174 6.37 13.81 -14.74
N GLY A 175 6.27 15.14 -14.61
CA GLY A 175 5.46 15.98 -15.50
C GLY A 175 3.95 15.77 -15.36
N GLY A 176 3.48 15.29 -14.22
CA GLY A 176 2.08 14.97 -13.93
C GLY A 176 1.72 13.50 -14.10
N ALA A 177 2.61 12.68 -14.69
CA ALA A 177 2.39 11.23 -14.82
C ALA A 177 2.24 10.55 -13.44
N GLU A 178 2.97 11.04 -12.43
CA GLU A 178 2.93 10.60 -11.04
C GLU A 178 1.56 10.78 -10.36
N HIS A 179 0.72 11.64 -10.91
CA HIS A 179 -0.65 11.89 -10.43
C HIS A 179 -1.72 11.38 -11.40
N GLY A 180 -1.35 10.62 -12.44
CA GLY A 180 -2.28 10.07 -13.42
C GLY A 180 -2.86 11.11 -14.36
N ALA A 181 -2.15 12.22 -14.61
CA ALA A 181 -2.59 13.24 -15.57
C ALA A 181 -2.75 12.66 -16.98
N THR A 182 -3.85 13.00 -17.66
CA THR A 182 -4.12 12.56 -19.03
C THR A 182 -3.19 13.26 -20.05
N LYS A 183 -2.65 14.43 -19.67
CA LYS A 183 -1.64 15.17 -20.45
C LYS A 183 -0.46 15.46 -19.53
N ILE A 184 0.68 14.88 -19.85
CA ILE A 184 1.94 15.09 -19.11
C ILE A 184 2.74 16.24 -19.76
N THR A 185 3.55 16.95 -18.96
CA THR A 185 4.36 18.10 -19.39
C THR A 185 5.79 17.73 -19.78
N CYS A 186 6.19 16.46 -19.60
CA CYS A 186 7.48 15.93 -20.04
C CYS A 186 7.31 14.92 -21.18
N ASP A 187 8.40 14.57 -21.87
CA ASP A 187 8.39 13.50 -22.86
C ASP A 187 8.09 12.15 -22.18
N LYS A 188 7.23 11.34 -22.79
CA LYS A 188 6.91 9.97 -22.31
C LYS A 188 8.15 9.10 -22.09
N LYS A 189 9.21 9.35 -22.88
CA LYS A 189 10.49 8.67 -22.72
C LYS A 189 11.09 8.89 -21.33
N VAL A 190 10.95 10.09 -20.77
CA VAL A 190 11.42 10.40 -19.41
C VAL A 190 10.71 9.51 -18.38
N VAL A 191 9.41 9.32 -18.51
CA VAL A 191 8.62 8.45 -17.62
C VAL A 191 9.07 6.99 -17.76
N PHE A 192 9.22 6.47 -18.98
CA PHE A 192 9.65 5.08 -19.21
C PHE A 192 11.09 4.82 -18.74
N GLU A 193 12.01 5.77 -18.93
CA GLU A 193 13.38 5.66 -18.41
C GLU A 193 13.39 5.68 -16.86
N ALA A 194 12.56 6.52 -16.24
CA ALA A 194 12.37 6.52 -14.80
C ALA A 194 11.85 5.17 -14.29
N MET A 195 10.82 4.59 -14.92
CA MET A 195 10.31 3.27 -14.58
C MET A 195 11.40 2.20 -14.67
N LYS A 196 12.14 2.18 -15.78
CA LYS A 196 13.23 1.22 -16.01
C LYS A 196 14.34 1.36 -14.97
N LYS A 197 14.78 2.60 -14.69
CA LYS A 197 15.82 2.91 -13.68
C LYS A 197 15.40 2.42 -12.29
N ASN A 198 14.17 2.71 -11.88
CA ASN A 198 13.68 2.28 -10.57
C ASN A 198 13.53 0.75 -10.47
N LEU A 199 13.05 0.10 -11.53
CA LEU A 199 12.98 -1.37 -11.56
C LEU A 199 14.37 -2.00 -11.43
N GLN A 200 15.35 -1.50 -12.18
CA GLN A 200 16.75 -1.95 -12.08
C GLN A 200 17.29 -1.76 -10.67
N LYS A 201 17.03 -0.60 -10.05
CA LYS A 201 17.45 -0.30 -8.69
C LYS A 201 16.86 -1.26 -7.66
N VAL A 202 15.58 -1.59 -7.76
CA VAL A 202 14.94 -2.60 -6.88
C VAL A 202 15.63 -3.97 -7.05
N HIS A 203 15.90 -4.41 -8.28
CA HIS A 203 16.61 -5.67 -8.53
C HIS A 203 18.00 -5.67 -7.92
N GLU A 204 18.79 -4.59 -8.10
CA GLU A 204 20.12 -4.46 -7.51
C GLU A 204 20.06 -4.56 -5.97
N LEU A 205 19.16 -3.81 -5.33
CA LEU A 205 19.01 -3.82 -3.88
C LEU A 205 18.55 -5.19 -3.35
N TRP A 206 17.69 -5.88 -4.07
CA TRP A 206 17.24 -7.24 -3.74
C TRP A 206 18.37 -8.27 -3.83
N GLN A 207 19.26 -8.13 -4.81
CA GLN A 207 20.39 -9.04 -4.99
C GLN A 207 21.52 -8.87 -3.97
N GLN A 208 21.58 -7.69 -3.31
CA GLN A 208 22.62 -7.40 -2.31
C GLN A 208 22.35 -8.01 -0.92
N VAL A 209 21.23 -8.67 -0.69
CA VAL A 209 20.81 -9.19 0.63
C VAL A 209 20.53 -10.69 0.60
#